data_3c6b916881164d38174674feeeb75c0d
#
_entry.id   3c6b916881164d38174674feeeb75c0d
#
_cell.length_a   1.000
_cell.length_b   1.000
_cell.length_c   1.000
_cell.angle_alpha   90.00
_cell.angle_beta   90.00
_cell.angle_gamma   90.00
#
_symmetry.space_group_name_H-M   'P 1'
#
loop_
_entity.id
_entity.type
_entity.pdbx_description
1 polymer ?
#
loop_
_entity_poly.entity_id
_entity_poly.type
_entity_poly.pdbx_seq_one_letter_code
_entity_poly.pdbx_strand_id
1 'polypeptide(L)'
;MLIQKKDGFKFGVDAVLLSHFSNVKKKHRVIDLCTGTGIIPFLLEGKYSPKDILGIEIQDEFVDMANRSATLNKTHNISFISEDLKNLKALKNIDKADVITVNPPYKLNNAGIVNPSDKLAIARHEIMCNLENVIEASRILLKDNGRIYMVHRPERLADIITLMRKYKIEPKRIQMVHPKLGKAPNIVLVEGQRDGGAFLKWDAPLYVYNEDGSISDEINKIYGRDVNE
;
A
#
# COMPACT_ATOMS: atom_id res chain seq x y z
N MET A 1 5.44 -17.72 4.28
CA MET A 1 6.60 -17.31 5.13
C MET A 1 7.16 -16.01 4.59
N LEU A 2 7.58 -15.04 5.43
CA LEU A 2 8.13 -13.75 5.01
C LEU A 2 9.50 -13.56 5.68
N ILE A 3 10.54 -13.31 4.87
CA ILE A 3 11.88 -12.99 5.38
C ILE A 3 11.91 -11.50 5.71
N GLN A 4 12.31 -11.16 6.93
CA GLN A 4 12.46 -9.78 7.40
C GLN A 4 13.71 -9.66 8.28
N LYS A 5 14.29 -8.47 8.37
CA LYS A 5 15.37 -8.20 9.34
C LYS A 5 14.85 -8.32 10.76
N LYS A 6 15.65 -8.94 11.64
CA LYS A 6 15.31 -9.10 13.06
C LYS A 6 15.04 -7.75 13.74
N ASP A 7 15.85 -6.76 13.44
CA ASP A 7 15.81 -5.41 14.01
C ASP A 7 15.27 -4.36 13.00
N GLY A 8 14.58 -4.81 11.94
CA GLY A 8 14.02 -3.97 10.90
C GLY A 8 12.55 -3.59 11.15
N PHE A 9 12.04 -2.72 10.28
CA PHE A 9 10.62 -2.36 10.26
C PHE A 9 9.77 -3.60 10.02
N LYS A 10 8.86 -3.88 10.96
CA LYS A 10 7.84 -4.93 10.82
C LYS A 10 6.59 -4.30 10.20
N PHE A 11 5.96 -5.02 9.27
CA PHE A 11 4.72 -4.54 8.66
C PHE A 11 3.63 -4.31 9.72
N GLY A 12 2.89 -3.21 9.56
CA GLY A 12 1.77 -2.84 10.42
C GLY A 12 0.42 -3.32 9.88
N VAL A 13 -0.63 -2.95 10.57
CA VAL A 13 -2.02 -3.15 10.15
C VAL A 13 -2.31 -2.52 8.77
N ASP A 14 -1.57 -1.50 8.39
CA ASP A 14 -1.70 -0.73 7.14
C ASP A 14 -1.67 -1.64 5.90
N ALA A 15 -0.71 -2.57 5.83
CA ALA A 15 -0.59 -3.51 4.71
C ALA A 15 -1.79 -4.46 4.61
N VAL A 16 -2.29 -4.93 5.74
CA VAL A 16 -3.45 -5.84 5.79
C VAL A 16 -4.72 -5.09 5.38
N LEU A 17 -4.91 -3.88 5.90
CA LEU A 17 -6.04 -3.02 5.53
C LEU A 17 -6.02 -2.65 4.06
N LEU A 18 -4.86 -2.27 3.52
CA LEU A 18 -4.72 -1.94 2.11
C LEU A 18 -5.03 -3.15 1.22
N SER A 19 -4.51 -4.33 1.55
CA SER A 19 -4.80 -5.55 0.79
C SER A 19 -6.29 -5.90 0.80
N HIS A 20 -6.99 -5.66 1.92
CA HIS A 20 -8.43 -5.86 2.03
C HIS A 20 -9.24 -4.81 1.25
N PHE A 21 -8.84 -3.54 1.34
CA PHE A 21 -9.49 -2.44 0.64
C PHE A 21 -9.32 -2.55 -0.88
N SER A 22 -8.27 -3.21 -1.36
CA SER A 22 -7.97 -3.36 -2.78
C SER A 22 -8.94 -4.32 -3.46
N ASN A 23 -9.58 -3.88 -4.55
CA ASN A 23 -10.48 -4.72 -5.34
C ASN A 23 -9.70 -5.50 -6.42
N VAL A 24 -8.85 -6.41 -5.98
CA VAL A 24 -8.06 -7.28 -6.86
C VAL A 24 -8.89 -8.46 -7.34
N LYS A 25 -8.72 -8.87 -8.61
CA LYS A 25 -9.40 -10.02 -9.22
C LYS A 25 -8.35 -10.97 -9.81
N LYS A 26 -8.71 -12.25 -9.92
CA LYS A 26 -7.83 -13.30 -10.44
C LYS A 26 -7.21 -12.98 -11.81
N LYS A 27 -7.91 -12.25 -12.68
CA LYS A 27 -7.40 -11.86 -14.01
C LYS A 27 -6.47 -10.64 -14.01
N HIS A 28 -6.35 -9.91 -12.89
CA HIS A 28 -5.59 -8.67 -12.84
C HIS A 28 -4.09 -8.93 -12.81
N ARG A 29 -3.34 -8.09 -13.54
CA ARG A 29 -1.95 -7.81 -13.29
C ARG A 29 -1.86 -6.73 -12.22
N VAL A 30 -1.07 -6.96 -11.17
CA VAL A 30 -0.90 -6.04 -10.04
C VAL A 30 0.55 -5.54 -10.01
N ILE A 31 0.74 -4.27 -9.69
CA ILE A 31 2.05 -3.72 -9.32
C ILE A 31 1.95 -3.13 -7.92
N ASP A 32 2.85 -3.53 -7.03
CA ASP A 32 2.98 -2.98 -5.69
C ASP A 32 4.19 -2.05 -5.62
N LEU A 33 3.95 -0.76 -5.38
CA LEU A 33 5.00 0.26 -5.31
C LEU A 33 5.49 0.44 -3.87
N CYS A 34 6.79 0.69 -3.70
CA CYS A 34 7.45 0.74 -2.39
C CYS A 34 7.19 -0.56 -1.60
N THR A 35 7.35 -1.68 -2.28
CA THR A 35 6.88 -3.00 -1.81
C THR A 35 7.60 -3.50 -0.55
N GLY A 36 8.76 -2.94 -0.22
CA GLY A 36 9.59 -3.39 0.89
C GLY A 36 9.94 -4.87 0.77
N THR A 37 9.66 -5.64 1.81
CA THR A 37 9.87 -7.10 1.82
C THR A 37 8.74 -7.91 1.15
N GLY A 38 7.80 -7.24 0.45
CA GLY A 38 6.77 -7.90 -0.36
C GLY A 38 5.51 -8.31 0.41
N ILE A 39 5.24 -7.75 1.59
CA ILE A 39 4.08 -8.18 2.41
C ILE A 39 2.75 -8.04 1.67
N ILE A 40 2.51 -6.91 0.97
CA ILE A 40 1.25 -6.68 0.24
C ILE A 40 1.10 -7.67 -0.91
N PRO A 41 2.09 -7.90 -1.80
CA PRO A 41 2.09 -8.98 -2.78
C PRO A 41 1.68 -10.33 -2.22
N PHE A 42 2.27 -10.78 -1.10
CA PHE A 42 1.93 -12.08 -0.52
C PHE A 42 0.50 -12.12 0.06
N LEU A 43 0.01 -11.03 0.65
CA LEU A 43 -1.37 -10.93 1.12
C LEU A 43 -2.37 -10.98 -0.04
N LEU A 44 -2.06 -10.28 -1.14
CA LEU A 44 -2.91 -10.28 -2.34
C LEU A 44 -2.92 -11.64 -3.03
N GLU A 45 -1.77 -12.32 -3.11
CA GLU A 45 -1.68 -13.67 -3.65
C GLU A 45 -2.52 -14.65 -2.83
N GLY A 46 -2.31 -14.68 -1.50
CA GLY A 46 -3.06 -15.60 -0.63
C GLY A 46 -4.57 -15.38 -0.65
N LYS A 47 -5.02 -14.14 -0.90
CA LYS A 47 -6.44 -13.77 -0.84
C LYS A 47 -7.16 -13.84 -2.19
N TYR A 48 -6.49 -13.47 -3.27
CA TYR A 48 -7.13 -13.23 -4.57
C TYR A 48 -6.51 -14.02 -5.73
N SER A 49 -5.31 -14.56 -5.57
CA SER A 49 -4.55 -15.27 -6.60
C SER A 49 -4.60 -14.56 -7.96
N PRO A 50 -4.12 -13.31 -8.07
CA PRO A 50 -4.15 -12.56 -9.32
C PRO A 50 -3.27 -13.21 -10.38
N LYS A 51 -3.41 -12.76 -11.64
CA LYS A 51 -2.65 -13.31 -12.76
C LYS A 51 -1.14 -13.23 -12.53
N ASP A 52 -0.65 -12.04 -12.16
CA ASP A 52 0.73 -11.80 -11.76
C ASP A 52 0.84 -10.56 -10.84
N ILE A 53 1.88 -10.52 -10.03
CA ILE A 53 2.20 -9.41 -9.14
C ILE A 53 3.67 -9.04 -9.31
N LEU A 54 3.95 -7.77 -9.59
CA LEU A 54 5.28 -7.19 -9.60
C LEU A 54 5.44 -6.24 -8.42
N GLY A 55 6.37 -6.51 -7.52
CA GLY A 55 6.79 -5.56 -6.49
C GLY A 55 7.95 -4.69 -6.99
N ILE A 56 7.86 -3.37 -6.79
CA ILE A 56 8.92 -2.41 -7.12
C ILE A 56 9.43 -1.78 -5.82
N GLU A 57 10.72 -1.87 -5.59
CA GLU A 57 11.41 -1.33 -4.42
C GLU A 57 12.75 -0.74 -4.85
N ILE A 58 13.19 0.33 -4.21
CA ILE A 58 14.47 0.98 -4.52
C ILE A 58 15.66 0.33 -3.81
N GLN A 59 15.41 -0.39 -2.72
CA GLN A 59 16.44 -1.01 -1.91
C GLN A 59 16.67 -2.45 -2.31
N ASP A 60 17.82 -2.74 -2.94
CA ASP A 60 18.20 -4.09 -3.40
C ASP A 60 18.10 -5.15 -2.31
N GLU A 61 18.42 -4.80 -1.06
CA GLU A 61 18.36 -5.73 0.07
C GLU A 61 16.93 -6.19 0.36
N PHE A 62 15.94 -5.31 0.25
CA PHE A 62 14.53 -5.69 0.42
C PHE A 62 14.04 -6.52 -0.75
N VAL A 63 14.48 -6.21 -1.97
CA VAL A 63 14.19 -7.00 -3.17
C VAL A 63 14.74 -8.43 -3.02
N ASP A 64 15.97 -8.60 -2.53
CA ASP A 64 16.54 -9.92 -2.25
C ASP A 64 15.68 -10.71 -1.24
N MET A 65 15.33 -10.09 -0.11
CA MET A 65 14.49 -10.73 0.90
C MET A 65 13.11 -11.12 0.35
N ALA A 66 12.51 -10.28 -0.48
CA ALA A 66 11.21 -10.52 -1.11
C ALA A 66 11.28 -11.69 -2.11
N ASN A 67 12.30 -11.73 -2.97
CA ASN A 67 12.51 -12.83 -3.94
C ASN A 67 12.77 -14.16 -3.24
N ARG A 68 13.58 -14.17 -2.17
CA ARG A 68 13.80 -15.37 -1.36
C ARG A 68 12.51 -15.82 -0.67
N SER A 69 11.68 -14.88 -0.21
CA SER A 69 10.36 -15.19 0.34
C SER A 69 9.44 -15.82 -0.70
N ALA A 70 9.44 -15.33 -1.95
CA ALA A 70 8.68 -15.90 -3.06
C ALA A 70 9.11 -17.35 -3.33
N THR A 71 10.42 -17.61 -3.36
CA THR A 71 10.98 -18.94 -3.52
C THR A 71 10.53 -19.89 -2.39
N LEU A 72 10.62 -19.45 -1.13
CA LEU A 72 10.21 -20.25 0.02
C LEU A 72 8.71 -20.59 0.03
N ASN A 73 7.87 -19.68 -0.46
CA ASN A 73 6.43 -19.90 -0.56
C ASN A 73 6.03 -20.62 -1.87
N LYS A 74 6.99 -20.93 -2.76
CA LYS A 74 6.74 -21.56 -4.06
C LYS A 74 5.72 -20.79 -4.91
N THR A 75 5.71 -19.44 -4.78
CA THR A 75 4.85 -18.58 -5.60
C THR A 75 5.52 -18.37 -6.96
N HIS A 76 4.77 -18.58 -8.05
CA HIS A 76 5.29 -18.47 -9.41
C HIS A 76 4.82 -17.22 -10.15
N ASN A 77 3.84 -16.53 -9.59
CA ASN A 77 3.20 -15.33 -10.15
C ASN A 77 3.59 -14.04 -9.42
N ILE A 78 4.55 -14.08 -8.50
CA ILE A 78 5.10 -12.91 -7.82
C ILE A 78 6.57 -12.75 -8.21
N SER A 79 6.94 -11.54 -8.57
CA SER A 79 8.32 -11.14 -8.83
C SER A 79 8.62 -9.77 -8.22
N PHE A 80 9.90 -9.51 -7.95
CA PHE A 80 10.33 -8.25 -7.37
C PHE A 80 11.52 -7.71 -8.14
N ILE A 81 11.53 -6.38 -8.39
CA ILE A 81 12.61 -5.68 -9.06
C ILE A 81 13.08 -4.48 -8.24
N SER A 82 14.37 -4.16 -8.38
CA SER A 82 14.93 -2.92 -7.86
C SER A 82 14.80 -1.83 -8.92
N GLU A 83 14.03 -0.78 -8.61
CA GLU A 83 13.89 0.38 -9.49
C GLU A 83 13.49 1.63 -8.71
N ASP A 84 14.01 2.79 -9.14
CA ASP A 84 13.63 4.10 -8.62
C ASP A 84 12.37 4.62 -9.32
N LEU A 85 11.31 4.92 -8.57
CA LEU A 85 10.06 5.47 -9.12
C LEU A 85 10.26 6.82 -9.84
N LYS A 86 11.38 7.51 -9.64
CA LYS A 86 11.77 8.72 -10.38
C LYS A 86 12.33 8.41 -11.76
N ASN A 87 12.75 7.17 -12.02
CA ASN A 87 13.26 6.75 -13.31
C ASN A 87 12.11 6.44 -14.28
N LEU A 88 11.37 7.47 -14.68
CA LEU A 88 10.19 7.34 -15.54
C LEU A 88 10.47 6.66 -16.89
N LYS A 89 11.75 6.71 -17.36
CA LYS A 89 12.15 6.02 -18.59
C LYS A 89 12.15 4.51 -18.40
N ALA A 90 12.70 4.02 -17.30
CA ALA A 90 12.68 2.60 -16.98
C ALA A 90 11.25 2.09 -16.75
N LEU A 91 10.43 2.86 -16.00
CA LEU A 91 9.04 2.50 -15.73
C LEU A 91 8.18 2.34 -16.99
N LYS A 92 8.46 3.11 -18.07
CA LYS A 92 7.75 2.99 -19.35
C LYS A 92 7.99 1.65 -20.06
N ASN A 93 9.05 0.93 -19.71
CA ASN A 93 9.37 -0.38 -20.27
C ASN A 93 8.72 -1.52 -19.47
N ILE A 94 8.05 -1.23 -18.35
CA ILE A 94 7.32 -2.21 -17.54
C ILE A 94 5.89 -2.33 -18.10
N ASP A 95 5.41 -3.56 -18.24
CA ASP A 95 4.04 -3.83 -18.67
C ASP A 95 3.04 -3.21 -17.69
N LYS A 96 2.05 -2.51 -18.23
CA LYS A 96 1.03 -1.82 -17.44
C LYS A 96 0.14 -2.78 -16.64
N ALA A 97 -0.27 -2.33 -15.46
CA ALA A 97 -1.10 -3.06 -14.53
C ALA A 97 -2.58 -2.63 -14.55
N ASP A 98 -3.46 -3.56 -14.21
CA ASP A 98 -4.87 -3.29 -13.94
C ASP A 98 -5.04 -2.61 -12.57
N VAL A 99 -4.17 -2.97 -11.62
CA VAL A 99 -4.19 -2.50 -10.23
C VAL A 99 -2.79 -2.12 -9.79
N ILE A 100 -2.69 -1.00 -9.10
CA ILE A 100 -1.51 -0.61 -8.32
C ILE A 100 -1.91 -0.57 -6.84
N THR A 101 -1.07 -1.14 -5.98
CA THR A 101 -1.11 -0.94 -4.53
C THR A 101 0.11 -0.15 -4.10
N VAL A 102 -0.04 0.68 -3.06
CA VAL A 102 1.09 1.41 -2.50
C VAL A 102 0.89 1.76 -1.03
N ASN A 103 1.87 1.36 -0.23
CA ASN A 103 2.04 1.80 1.15
C ASN A 103 3.36 2.58 1.23
N PRO A 104 3.37 3.86 0.82
CA PRO A 104 4.60 4.62 0.73
C PRO A 104 5.15 4.93 2.13
N PRO A 105 6.47 5.14 2.28
CA PRO A 105 7.00 5.62 3.53
C PRO A 105 6.43 7.01 3.83
N TYR A 106 5.80 7.19 4.98
CA TYR A 106 5.25 8.48 5.42
C TYR A 106 5.84 8.90 6.75
N LYS A 107 6.17 10.20 6.85
CA LYS A 107 6.74 10.78 8.06
C LYS A 107 5.74 10.67 9.21
N LEU A 108 6.15 10.05 10.30
CA LEU A 108 5.44 10.12 11.57
C LEU A 108 5.65 11.53 12.17
N ASN A 109 4.78 12.50 11.81
CA ASN A 109 4.73 13.75 12.53
C ASN A 109 4.14 13.47 13.92
N ASN A 110 4.96 13.67 14.98
CA ASN A 110 4.54 13.73 16.39
C ASN A 110 4.06 12.44 17.10
N ALA A 111 4.47 11.26 16.71
CA ALA A 111 4.43 10.11 17.63
C ALA A 111 5.74 10.11 18.45
N GLY A 112 5.61 10.17 19.80
CA GLY A 112 6.69 10.38 20.76
C GLY A 112 7.99 9.61 20.50
N ILE A 113 9.06 10.09 21.09
CA ILE A 113 10.47 9.66 21.09
C ILE A 113 10.77 8.55 20.07
N VAL A 114 10.90 8.95 18.78
CA VAL A 114 11.42 8.07 17.74
C VAL A 114 12.95 8.10 17.88
N ASN A 115 13.60 6.94 17.92
CA ASN A 115 15.05 6.86 17.94
C ASN A 115 15.68 7.70 16.82
N PRO A 116 16.83 8.36 17.07
CA PRO A 116 17.51 9.15 16.01
C PRO A 116 17.78 8.35 14.72
N SER A 117 18.02 7.05 14.81
CA SER A 117 18.20 6.13 13.69
C SER A 117 16.94 5.99 12.83
N ASP A 118 15.76 5.97 13.45
CA ASP A 118 14.49 5.84 12.72
C ASP A 118 14.11 7.14 12.00
N LYS A 119 14.40 8.30 12.63
CA LYS A 119 14.22 9.62 11.97
C LYS A 119 15.07 9.76 10.72
N LEU A 120 16.33 9.30 10.79
CA LEU A 120 17.24 9.31 9.64
C LEU A 120 16.81 8.34 8.53
N ALA A 121 16.33 7.16 8.90
CA ALA A 121 15.82 6.20 7.94
C ALA A 121 14.56 6.74 7.23
N ILE A 122 13.58 7.25 7.98
CA ILE A 122 12.34 7.83 7.45
C ILE A 122 12.65 9.06 6.57
N ALA A 123 13.53 9.96 7.02
CA ALA A 123 13.92 11.14 6.25
C ALA A 123 14.63 10.74 4.93
N ARG A 124 15.49 9.71 4.94
CA ARG A 124 16.11 9.19 3.71
C ARG A 124 15.07 8.64 2.75
N HIS A 125 14.05 7.92 3.23
CA HIS A 125 12.98 7.39 2.38
C HIS A 125 12.11 8.48 1.74
N GLU A 126 11.75 9.56 2.47
CA GLU A 126 11.03 10.71 1.89
C GLU A 126 11.87 11.50 0.87
N ILE A 127 13.20 11.58 1.06
CA ILE A 127 14.11 12.18 0.09
C ILE A 127 14.23 11.31 -1.16
N MET A 128 14.16 9.99 -1.01
CA MET A 128 14.28 9.03 -2.12
C MET A 128 13.02 8.94 -2.96
N CYS A 129 11.80 9.01 -2.35
CA CYS A 129 10.54 8.95 -3.07
C CYS A 129 9.46 9.76 -2.33
N ASN A 130 8.99 10.85 -2.93
CA ASN A 130 7.90 11.64 -2.39
C ASN A 130 6.53 11.19 -2.95
N LEU A 131 5.45 11.70 -2.37
CA LEU A 131 4.08 11.36 -2.78
C LEU A 131 3.82 11.65 -4.27
N GLU A 132 4.38 12.73 -4.81
CA GLU A 132 4.21 13.09 -6.22
C GLU A 132 4.87 12.06 -7.14
N ASN A 133 6.08 11.60 -6.83
CA ASN A 133 6.76 10.54 -7.59
C ASN A 133 5.94 9.25 -7.63
N VAL A 134 5.31 8.88 -6.50
CA VAL A 134 4.43 7.71 -6.41
C VAL A 134 3.22 7.84 -7.34
N ILE A 135 2.54 8.99 -7.31
CA ILE A 135 1.35 9.24 -8.13
C ILE A 135 1.72 9.30 -9.62
N GLU A 136 2.83 9.95 -9.98
CA GLU A 136 3.32 10.03 -11.36
C GLU A 136 3.72 8.65 -11.89
N ALA A 137 4.48 7.87 -11.12
CA ALA A 137 4.81 6.49 -11.47
C ALA A 137 3.54 5.64 -11.66
N SER A 138 2.57 5.78 -10.77
CA SER A 138 1.27 5.09 -10.89
C SER A 138 0.54 5.45 -12.18
N ARG A 139 0.56 6.72 -12.58
CA ARG A 139 -0.03 7.15 -13.87
C ARG A 139 0.60 6.45 -15.07
N ILE A 140 1.92 6.26 -15.05
CA ILE A 140 2.66 5.60 -16.14
C ILE A 140 2.35 4.11 -16.18
N LEU A 141 2.35 3.46 -15.02
CA LEU A 141 2.24 2.01 -14.88
C LEU A 141 0.80 1.47 -14.96
N LEU A 142 -0.23 2.31 -14.74
CA LEU A 142 -1.62 1.89 -14.87
C LEU A 142 -2.04 1.76 -16.34
N LYS A 143 -2.83 0.75 -16.63
CA LYS A 143 -3.66 0.69 -17.85
C LYS A 143 -4.73 1.77 -17.82
N ASP A 144 -5.34 2.06 -18.97
CA ASP A 144 -6.51 2.93 -19.03
C ASP A 144 -7.63 2.35 -18.16
N ASN A 145 -8.28 3.19 -17.36
CA ASN A 145 -9.25 2.81 -16.33
C ASN A 145 -8.71 1.91 -15.20
N GLY A 146 -7.40 1.65 -15.16
CA GLY A 146 -6.75 0.94 -14.06
C GLY A 146 -6.89 1.68 -12.74
N ARG A 147 -6.72 0.98 -11.63
CA ARG A 147 -6.97 1.51 -10.29
C ARG A 147 -5.72 1.51 -9.43
N ILE A 148 -5.55 2.59 -8.67
CA ILE A 148 -4.57 2.67 -7.58
C ILE A 148 -5.29 2.57 -6.25
N TYR A 149 -4.70 1.81 -5.33
CA TYR A 149 -5.08 1.73 -3.93
C TYR A 149 -3.90 2.16 -3.07
N MET A 150 -4.13 3.13 -2.21
CA MET A 150 -3.11 3.73 -1.37
C MET A 150 -3.55 3.74 0.09
N VAL A 151 -2.65 3.41 0.99
CA VAL A 151 -2.79 3.69 2.42
C VAL A 151 -1.88 4.87 2.79
N HIS A 152 -2.37 5.80 3.59
CA HIS A 152 -1.60 6.97 4.01
C HIS A 152 -2.13 7.58 5.32
N ARG A 153 -1.49 8.65 5.76
CA ARG A 153 -1.98 9.47 6.89
C ARG A 153 -3.09 10.40 6.44
N PRO A 154 -4.18 10.59 7.24
CA PRO A 154 -5.30 11.46 6.90
C PRO A 154 -4.90 12.92 6.63
N GLU A 155 -3.86 13.42 7.29
CA GLU A 155 -3.35 14.79 7.14
C GLU A 155 -2.84 15.07 5.72
N ARG A 156 -2.50 14.02 4.96
CA ARG A 156 -2.03 14.14 3.57
C ARG A 156 -3.15 13.96 2.53
N LEU A 157 -4.40 13.79 2.97
CA LEU A 157 -5.51 13.51 2.06
C LEU A 157 -5.72 14.60 1.01
N ALA A 158 -5.61 15.88 1.40
CA ALA A 158 -5.74 17.00 0.47
C ALA A 158 -4.64 16.96 -0.61
N ASP A 159 -3.40 16.67 -0.22
CA ASP A 159 -2.28 16.53 -1.16
C ASP A 159 -2.50 15.35 -2.10
N ILE A 160 -2.94 14.19 -1.56
CA ILE A 160 -3.21 12.98 -2.35
C ILE A 160 -4.26 13.27 -3.43
N ILE A 161 -5.40 13.88 -3.06
CA ILE A 161 -6.46 14.23 -4.00
C ILE A 161 -5.95 15.20 -5.08
N THR A 162 -5.22 16.22 -4.68
CA THR A 162 -4.68 17.23 -5.58
C THR A 162 -3.71 16.62 -6.58
N LEU A 163 -2.76 15.81 -6.10
CA LEU A 163 -1.79 15.14 -6.97
C LEU A 163 -2.43 14.09 -7.87
N MET A 164 -3.36 13.28 -7.35
CA MET A 164 -4.11 12.33 -8.19
C MET A 164 -4.77 13.04 -9.37
N ARG A 165 -5.51 14.14 -9.14
CA ARG A 165 -6.17 14.91 -10.20
C ARG A 165 -5.17 15.56 -11.15
N LYS A 166 -4.05 16.10 -10.63
CA LYS A 166 -2.96 16.64 -11.46
C LYS A 166 -2.48 15.62 -12.49
N TYR A 167 -2.35 14.34 -12.09
CA TYR A 167 -1.90 13.25 -12.96
C TYR A 167 -3.04 12.44 -13.60
N LYS A 168 -4.26 13.00 -13.68
CA LYS A 168 -5.43 12.38 -14.32
C LYS A 168 -5.78 11.00 -13.72
N ILE A 169 -5.66 10.88 -12.42
CA ILE A 169 -6.18 9.79 -11.60
C ILE A 169 -7.31 10.39 -10.77
N GLU A 170 -8.55 10.02 -11.04
CA GLU A 170 -9.69 10.53 -10.27
C GLU A 170 -9.89 9.72 -9.00
N PRO A 171 -9.90 10.35 -7.80
CA PRO A 171 -10.26 9.69 -6.55
C PRO A 171 -11.67 9.11 -6.63
N LYS A 172 -11.85 7.84 -6.27
CA LYS A 172 -13.12 7.11 -6.43
C LYS A 172 -13.73 6.64 -5.12
N ARG A 173 -12.88 6.34 -4.12
CA ARG A 173 -13.33 5.83 -2.83
C ARG A 173 -12.35 6.18 -1.74
N ILE A 174 -12.88 6.55 -0.58
CA ILE A 174 -12.10 6.85 0.63
C ILE A 174 -12.71 6.10 1.81
N GLN A 175 -11.86 5.54 2.65
CA GLN A 175 -12.23 5.00 3.95
C GLN A 175 -11.29 5.52 5.02
N MET A 176 -11.84 6.09 6.09
CA MET A 176 -11.09 6.50 7.27
C MET A 176 -10.99 5.35 8.25
N VAL A 177 -9.80 5.14 8.80
CA VAL A 177 -9.55 4.13 9.84
C VAL A 177 -9.22 4.86 11.14
N HIS A 178 -9.96 4.54 12.18
CA HIS A 178 -9.85 5.10 13.51
C HIS A 178 -9.28 4.07 14.48
N PRO A 179 -8.43 4.46 15.44
CA PRO A 179 -8.02 3.55 16.50
C PRO A 179 -9.21 2.96 17.24
N LYS A 180 -10.16 3.81 17.65
CA LYS A 180 -11.45 3.44 18.27
C LYS A 180 -12.47 4.57 18.17
N LEU A 181 -13.72 4.30 18.51
CA LEU A 181 -14.80 5.29 18.54
C LEU A 181 -14.36 6.53 19.35
N GLY A 182 -14.71 7.72 18.87
CA GLY A 182 -14.37 9.01 19.50
C GLY A 182 -12.90 9.46 19.34
N LYS A 183 -12.06 8.69 18.65
CA LYS A 183 -10.67 9.09 18.31
C LYS A 183 -10.59 9.52 16.85
N ALA A 184 -9.74 10.51 16.57
CA ALA A 184 -9.47 10.95 15.20
C ALA A 184 -8.89 9.78 14.37
N PRO A 185 -9.15 9.73 13.04
CA PRO A 185 -8.56 8.73 12.18
C PRO A 185 -7.03 8.89 12.16
N ASN A 186 -6.33 7.79 12.07
CA ASN A 186 -4.87 7.77 11.96
C ASN A 186 -4.37 7.13 10.65
N ILE A 187 -5.28 6.54 9.88
CA ILE A 187 -5.04 5.97 8.56
C ILE A 187 -6.17 6.41 7.63
N VAL A 188 -5.82 6.66 6.36
CA VAL A 188 -6.77 6.82 5.26
C VAL A 188 -6.43 5.82 4.15
N LEU A 189 -7.46 5.17 3.65
CA LEU A 189 -7.41 4.31 2.47
C LEU A 189 -8.03 5.07 1.31
N VAL A 190 -7.32 5.16 0.19
CA VAL A 190 -7.75 5.93 -0.98
C VAL A 190 -7.70 5.04 -2.22
N GLU A 191 -8.79 5.00 -2.98
CA GLU A 191 -8.85 4.41 -4.31
C GLU A 191 -8.94 5.53 -5.35
N GLY A 192 -8.09 5.45 -6.37
CA GLY A 192 -8.16 6.31 -7.55
C GLY A 192 -8.30 5.49 -8.83
N GLN A 193 -8.85 6.11 -9.88
CA GLN A 193 -8.97 5.49 -11.20
C GLN A 193 -8.31 6.37 -12.25
N ARG A 194 -7.41 5.80 -13.04
CA ARG A 194 -6.80 6.45 -14.18
C ARG A 194 -7.89 6.84 -15.20
N ASP A 195 -7.91 8.12 -15.61
CA ASP A 195 -8.88 8.71 -16.52
C ASP A 195 -10.35 8.48 -16.11
N GLY A 196 -10.61 8.32 -14.80
CA GLY A 196 -11.94 8.12 -14.25
C GLY A 196 -12.79 9.37 -14.29
N GLY A 197 -14.11 9.20 -14.40
CA GLY A 197 -15.08 10.29 -14.23
C GLY A 197 -15.19 10.73 -12.77
N ALA A 198 -15.75 11.93 -12.52
CA ALA A 198 -16.00 12.47 -11.19
C ALA A 198 -16.82 11.51 -10.28
N PHE A 199 -17.13 11.95 -9.10
CA PHE A 199 -17.79 11.26 -7.99
C PHE A 199 -16.88 10.40 -7.11
N LEU A 200 -16.72 10.89 -5.88
CA LEU A 200 -16.00 10.26 -4.80
C LEU A 200 -17.01 9.61 -3.83
N LYS A 201 -16.82 8.32 -3.57
CA LYS A 201 -17.58 7.58 -2.55
C LYS A 201 -16.83 7.59 -1.23
N TRP A 202 -17.55 7.81 -0.14
CA TRP A 202 -17.07 7.62 1.23
C TRP A 202 -17.59 6.28 1.75
N ASP A 203 -16.69 5.39 2.16
CA ASP A 203 -17.06 4.18 2.87
C ASP A 203 -17.25 4.51 4.36
N ALA A 204 -18.02 3.68 5.07
CA ALA A 204 -18.15 3.80 6.52
C ALA A 204 -16.77 3.74 7.19
N PRO A 205 -16.55 4.51 8.27
CA PRO A 205 -15.30 4.47 9.01
C PRO A 205 -15.04 3.07 9.57
N LEU A 206 -13.79 2.64 9.57
CA LEU A 206 -13.33 1.40 10.17
C LEU A 206 -12.72 1.69 11.55
N TYR A 207 -13.09 0.93 12.58
CA TYR A 207 -12.53 1.03 13.92
C TYR A 207 -11.67 -0.18 14.23
N VAL A 208 -10.41 0.07 14.66
CA VAL A 208 -9.46 -1.03 14.93
C VAL A 208 -9.81 -1.74 16.25
N TYR A 209 -10.15 -0.96 17.28
CA TYR A 209 -10.48 -1.47 18.61
C TYR A 209 -11.89 -1.10 19.02
N ASN A 210 -12.52 -1.98 19.78
CA ASN A 210 -13.75 -1.73 20.52
C ASN A 210 -13.50 -0.77 21.70
N GLU A 211 -14.56 -0.35 22.39
CA GLU A 211 -14.44 0.52 23.57
C GLU A 211 -13.66 -0.09 24.71
N ASP A 212 -13.77 -1.40 24.91
CA ASP A 212 -13.05 -2.19 25.91
C ASP A 212 -11.56 -2.44 25.59
N GLY A 213 -11.12 -2.06 24.38
CA GLY A 213 -9.74 -2.23 23.91
C GLY A 213 -9.49 -3.55 23.19
N SER A 214 -10.47 -4.42 23.06
CA SER A 214 -10.39 -5.63 22.22
C SER A 214 -10.34 -5.23 20.73
N ILE A 215 -9.82 -6.13 19.88
CA ILE A 215 -9.84 -5.94 18.42
C ILE A 215 -11.28 -6.07 17.94
N SER A 216 -11.71 -5.15 17.05
CA SER A 216 -13.07 -5.18 16.53
C SER A 216 -13.33 -6.41 15.65
N ASP A 217 -14.59 -6.85 15.60
CA ASP A 217 -15.01 -7.98 14.76
C ASP A 217 -14.72 -7.73 13.28
N GLU A 218 -14.82 -6.48 12.82
CA GLU A 218 -14.51 -6.12 11.45
C GLU A 218 -13.03 -6.33 11.14
N ILE A 219 -12.14 -5.95 12.04
CA ILE A 219 -10.69 -6.21 11.92
C ILE A 219 -10.40 -7.70 11.99
N ASN A 220 -11.03 -8.45 12.90
CA ASN A 220 -10.86 -9.90 12.98
C ASN A 220 -11.26 -10.58 11.65
N LYS A 221 -12.38 -10.19 11.04
CA LYS A 221 -12.80 -10.67 9.70
C LYS A 221 -11.78 -10.32 8.61
N ILE A 222 -11.21 -9.11 8.64
CA ILE A 222 -10.17 -8.68 7.69
C ILE A 222 -8.93 -9.58 7.79
N TYR A 223 -8.56 -10.00 9.02
CA TYR A 223 -7.45 -10.91 9.29
C TYR A 223 -7.79 -12.40 9.06
N GLY A 224 -9.04 -12.73 8.70
CA GLY A 224 -9.49 -14.11 8.54
C GLY A 224 -9.55 -14.88 9.86
N ARG A 225 -9.77 -14.19 10.98
CA ARG A 225 -9.98 -14.81 12.28
C ARG A 225 -11.47 -15.04 12.49
N ASP A 226 -11.83 -16.24 12.94
CA ASP A 226 -13.22 -16.53 13.28
C ASP A 226 -13.66 -15.68 14.48
N VAL A 227 -14.83 -15.02 14.34
CA VAL A 227 -15.40 -14.12 15.36
C VAL A 227 -16.25 -14.89 16.39
N ASN A 228 -16.27 -16.23 16.30
CA ASN A 228 -17.15 -17.13 17.07
C ASN A 228 -16.37 -18.14 17.92
N GLU A 229 -15.27 -17.72 18.57
CA GLU A 229 -14.68 -18.49 19.69
C GLU A 229 -14.54 -17.63 20.94
#